data_d2466f91a2eb7f13b159cef5be6d2f40
#
_entry.id   d2466f91a2eb7f13b159cef5be6d2f40
#
_cell.length_a   1.000
_cell.length_b   1.000
_cell.length_c   1.000
_cell.angle_alpha   90.00
_cell.angle_beta   90.00
_cell.angle_gamma   90.00
#
_symmetry.space_group_name_H-M   'P 1'
#
loop_
_entity.id
_entity.type
_entity.pdbx_description
1 polymer ?
#
loop_
_entity_poly.entity_id
_entity_poly.type
_entity_poly.pdbx_seq_one_letter_code
_entity_poly.pdbx_strand_id
1 'polypeptide(L)'
;MTLPKVEVPTYELEVPSTDEKLKFRPFLVKEEKVLLMALESKDNGEMINALKSLIKACTFEKFDPDNAPLFDLEYIFLRIRAKSVGETSTIRVRCDDNETFAEVEIPLEEVNVHVDEEHTNKIDITDKIKVIMDYPKVDVSLPGDSEVESFFTVIKSCIWPVSYTHLTLPTRRGG
;
A
#
# COMPACT_ATOMS: atom_id res chain seq x y z
N MET A 1 -28.87 30.45 9.33
CA MET A 1 -27.44 30.76 9.52
C MET A 1 -26.66 29.60 8.93
N THR A 2 -25.99 29.79 7.80
CA THR A 2 -25.07 28.81 7.23
C THR A 2 -23.75 28.90 8.00
N LEU A 3 -23.29 27.78 8.54
CA LEU A 3 -21.97 27.69 9.17
C LEU A 3 -20.90 28.03 8.14
N PRO A 4 -19.85 28.78 8.50
CA PRO A 4 -18.75 29.07 7.61
C PRO A 4 -18.11 27.75 7.14
N LYS A 5 -17.93 27.60 5.82
CA LYS A 5 -17.16 26.47 5.26
C LYS A 5 -15.69 26.71 5.61
N VAL A 6 -15.12 25.78 6.40
CA VAL A 6 -13.69 25.77 6.66
C VAL A 6 -13.00 25.34 5.36
N GLU A 7 -12.22 26.24 4.77
CA GLU A 7 -11.38 25.89 3.63
C GLU A 7 -10.19 25.06 4.15
N VAL A 8 -10.14 23.81 3.73
CA VAL A 8 -9.03 22.91 4.08
C VAL A 8 -7.97 23.02 2.98
N PRO A 9 -6.68 23.20 3.33
CA PRO A 9 -5.61 23.23 2.36
C PRO A 9 -5.57 21.94 1.55
N THR A 10 -5.24 22.06 0.26
CA THR A 10 -5.13 20.92 -0.66
C THR A 10 -3.71 20.83 -1.18
N TYR A 11 -3.17 19.63 -1.18
CA TYR A 11 -1.84 19.28 -1.63
C TYR A 11 -1.91 18.31 -2.82
N GLU A 12 -0.78 18.09 -3.48
CA GLU A 12 -0.66 17.17 -4.61
C GLU A 12 0.53 16.23 -4.37
N LEU A 13 0.38 14.98 -4.74
CA LEU A 13 1.43 13.96 -4.75
C LEU A 13 1.37 13.17 -6.05
N GLU A 14 2.43 12.46 -6.38
CA GLU A 14 2.47 11.47 -7.46
C GLU A 14 2.33 10.07 -6.84
N VAL A 15 1.41 9.26 -7.38
CA VAL A 15 1.18 7.88 -6.92
C VAL A 15 2.31 7.00 -7.45
N PRO A 16 3.08 6.30 -6.61
CA PRO A 16 4.30 5.61 -7.02
C PRO A 16 4.10 4.52 -8.09
N SER A 17 2.96 3.84 -8.10
CA SER A 17 2.70 2.76 -9.07
C SER A 17 2.27 3.23 -10.45
N THR A 18 1.69 4.45 -10.56
CA THR A 18 1.06 4.93 -11.79
C THR A 18 1.61 6.25 -12.30
N ASP A 19 2.45 6.94 -11.50
CA ASP A 19 2.95 8.31 -11.74
C ASP A 19 1.81 9.35 -11.92
N GLU A 20 0.58 9.00 -11.53
CA GLU A 20 -0.56 9.90 -11.63
C GLU A 20 -0.56 10.93 -10.49
N LYS A 21 -0.92 12.17 -10.83
CA LYS A 21 -1.05 13.23 -9.84
C LYS A 21 -2.36 13.11 -9.08
N LEU A 22 -2.25 12.95 -7.77
CA LEU A 22 -3.36 12.82 -6.85
C LEU A 22 -3.42 14.02 -5.92
N LYS A 23 -4.59 14.67 -5.87
CA LYS A 23 -4.86 15.74 -4.90
C LYS A 23 -5.38 15.16 -3.60
N PHE A 24 -4.85 15.67 -2.50
CA PHE A 24 -5.27 15.26 -1.17
C PHE A 24 -5.38 16.43 -0.20
N ARG A 25 -6.06 16.21 0.91
CA ARG A 25 -6.13 17.13 2.04
C ARG A 25 -5.67 16.43 3.33
N PRO A 26 -5.25 17.19 4.33
CA PRO A 26 -5.06 16.64 5.66
C PRO A 26 -6.34 15.99 6.19
N PHE A 27 -6.20 15.00 7.07
CA PHE A 27 -7.37 14.44 7.74
C PHE A 27 -7.90 15.39 8.82
N LEU A 28 -9.17 15.29 9.10
CA LEU A 28 -9.85 16.05 10.13
C LEU A 28 -9.88 15.23 11.44
N VAL A 29 -10.13 15.90 12.56
CA VAL A 29 -10.22 15.27 13.90
C VAL A 29 -11.20 14.08 13.92
N LYS A 30 -12.29 14.14 13.15
CA LYS A 30 -13.24 13.03 13.05
C LYS A 30 -12.64 11.77 12.43
N GLU A 31 -11.76 11.93 11.42
CA GLU A 31 -11.08 10.83 10.74
C GLU A 31 -9.96 10.27 11.61
N GLU A 32 -9.20 11.14 12.29
CA GLU A 32 -8.22 10.76 13.29
C GLU A 32 -8.85 9.92 14.42
N LYS A 33 -10.01 10.35 14.93
CA LYS A 33 -10.72 9.60 15.97
C LYS A 33 -11.09 8.18 15.52
N VAL A 34 -11.56 8.01 14.29
CA VAL A 34 -11.88 6.69 13.73
C VAL A 34 -10.64 5.81 13.66
N LEU A 35 -9.51 6.38 13.21
CA LEU A 35 -8.24 5.65 13.15
C LEU A 35 -7.75 5.24 14.54
N LEU A 36 -7.83 6.13 15.54
CA LEU A 36 -7.45 5.81 16.92
C LEU A 36 -8.34 4.72 17.53
N MET A 37 -9.64 4.75 17.28
CA MET A 37 -10.56 3.69 17.73
C MET A 37 -10.22 2.34 17.11
N ALA A 38 -9.89 2.31 15.81
CA ALA A 38 -9.46 1.09 15.14
C ALA A 38 -8.12 0.56 15.67
N LEU A 39 -7.19 1.43 16.04
CA LEU A 39 -5.94 1.05 16.71
C LEU A 39 -6.18 0.43 18.10
N GLU A 40 -7.14 0.96 18.87
CA GLU A 40 -7.48 0.44 20.20
C GLU A 40 -8.16 -0.93 20.14
N SER A 41 -8.93 -1.23 19.08
CA SER A 41 -9.61 -2.52 18.92
C SER A 41 -8.62 -3.68 18.75
N LYS A 42 -7.38 -3.42 18.30
CA LYS A 42 -6.34 -4.42 17.98
C LYS A 42 -6.79 -5.42 16.90
N ASP A 43 -7.84 -5.09 16.15
CA ASP A 43 -8.29 -5.85 15.00
C ASP A 43 -7.65 -5.29 13.73
N ASN A 44 -6.82 -6.11 13.07
CA ASN A 44 -6.12 -5.71 11.87
C ASN A 44 -7.09 -5.37 10.72
N GLY A 45 -8.23 -6.07 10.62
CA GLY A 45 -9.23 -5.81 9.60
C GLY A 45 -9.90 -4.45 9.80
N GLU A 46 -10.27 -4.11 11.05
CA GLU A 46 -10.83 -2.80 11.38
C GLU A 46 -9.83 -1.67 11.11
N MET A 47 -8.55 -1.89 11.45
CA MET A 47 -7.50 -0.92 11.19
C MET A 47 -7.33 -0.64 9.69
N ILE A 48 -7.29 -1.69 8.88
CA ILE A 48 -7.16 -1.55 7.41
C ILE A 48 -8.38 -0.85 6.82
N ASN A 49 -9.58 -1.20 7.26
CA ASN A 49 -10.80 -0.55 6.80
C ASN A 49 -10.86 0.93 7.19
N ALA A 50 -10.41 1.28 8.39
CA ALA A 50 -10.30 2.67 8.84
C ALA A 50 -9.28 3.44 7.99
N LEU A 51 -8.11 2.85 7.69
CA LEU A 51 -7.08 3.43 6.85
C LEU A 51 -7.58 3.66 5.42
N LYS A 52 -8.20 2.67 4.79
CA LYS A 52 -8.80 2.77 3.46
C LYS A 52 -9.85 3.89 3.40
N SER A 53 -10.73 3.94 4.40
CA SER A 53 -11.77 4.96 4.51
C SER A 53 -11.18 6.37 4.66
N LEU A 54 -10.13 6.51 5.46
CA LEU A 54 -9.42 7.78 5.64
C LEU A 54 -8.77 8.24 4.33
N ILE A 55 -8.02 7.37 3.66
CA ILE A 55 -7.37 7.69 2.37
C ILE A 55 -8.41 8.11 1.35
N LYS A 56 -9.50 7.35 1.21
CA LYS A 56 -10.60 7.67 0.29
C LYS A 56 -11.21 9.04 0.55
N ALA A 57 -11.50 9.35 1.81
CA ALA A 57 -12.04 10.66 2.20
C ALA A 57 -11.04 11.81 1.98
N CYS A 58 -9.75 11.60 2.25
CA CYS A 58 -8.71 12.62 2.10
C CYS A 58 -8.33 12.87 0.63
N THR A 59 -8.52 11.89 -0.26
CA THR A 59 -8.26 12.00 -1.69
C THR A 59 -9.51 12.38 -2.50
N PHE A 60 -10.57 12.85 -1.86
CA PHE A 60 -11.83 13.25 -2.49
C PHE A 60 -12.48 12.12 -3.31
N GLU A 61 -12.37 10.88 -2.84
CA GLU A 61 -12.85 9.65 -3.50
C GLU A 61 -12.24 9.38 -4.88
N LYS A 62 -11.11 10.02 -5.20
CA LYS A 62 -10.43 9.83 -6.50
C LYS A 62 -9.44 8.67 -6.52
N PHE A 63 -9.04 8.19 -5.36
CA PHE A 63 -8.16 7.04 -5.23
C PHE A 63 -8.94 5.83 -4.71
N ASP A 64 -8.74 4.68 -5.36
CA ASP A 64 -9.36 3.41 -4.96
C ASP A 64 -8.39 2.56 -4.15
N PRO A 65 -8.48 2.58 -2.80
CA PRO A 65 -7.57 1.84 -1.95
C PRO A 65 -7.78 0.33 -1.99
N ASP A 66 -8.90 -0.16 -2.53
CA ASP A 66 -9.19 -1.59 -2.58
C ASP A 66 -8.44 -2.30 -3.72
N ASN A 67 -8.12 -1.56 -4.78
CA ASN A 67 -7.42 -2.09 -5.93
C ASN A 67 -5.96 -1.67 -6.03
N ALA A 68 -5.51 -0.76 -5.18
CA ALA A 68 -4.15 -0.24 -5.19
C ALA A 68 -3.14 -1.20 -4.54
N PRO A 69 -1.87 -1.13 -4.95
CA PRO A 69 -0.76 -1.77 -4.27
C PRO A 69 -0.62 -1.29 -2.81
N LEU A 70 -0.13 -2.18 -1.94
CA LEU A 70 0.06 -1.85 -0.52
C LEU A 70 0.97 -0.63 -0.33
N PHE A 71 2.09 -0.56 -1.05
CA PHE A 71 3.04 0.55 -0.91
C PHE A 71 2.47 1.90 -1.34
N ASP A 72 1.50 1.95 -2.26
CA ASP A 72 0.80 3.19 -2.60
C ASP A 72 -0.05 3.69 -1.44
N LEU A 73 -0.77 2.77 -0.76
CA LEU A 73 -1.56 3.13 0.42
C LEU A 73 -0.67 3.67 1.53
N GLU A 74 0.46 3.00 1.80
CA GLU A 74 1.43 3.42 2.81
C GLU A 74 2.01 4.79 2.48
N TYR A 75 2.41 5.00 1.24
CA TYR A 75 2.97 6.27 0.77
C TYR A 75 1.96 7.42 0.87
N ILE A 76 0.74 7.21 0.36
CA ILE A 76 -0.33 8.23 0.40
C ILE A 76 -0.69 8.55 1.84
N PHE A 77 -0.84 7.54 2.71
CA PHE A 77 -1.10 7.75 4.13
C PHE A 77 0.01 8.55 4.81
N LEU A 78 1.27 8.22 4.52
CA LEU A 78 2.41 8.94 5.07
C LEU A 78 2.39 10.43 4.69
N ARG A 79 2.07 10.75 3.43
CA ARG A 79 1.93 12.13 2.94
C ARG A 79 0.76 12.86 3.59
N ILE A 80 -0.40 12.20 3.73
CA ILE A 80 -1.56 12.75 4.43
C ILE A 80 -1.20 13.03 5.90
N ARG A 81 -0.54 12.07 6.58
CA ARG A 81 -0.12 12.21 7.98
C ARG A 81 0.87 13.35 8.16
N ALA A 82 1.85 13.48 7.27
CA ALA A 82 2.84 14.57 7.33
C ALA A 82 2.18 15.95 7.32
N LYS A 83 1.13 16.13 6.51
CA LYS A 83 0.39 17.40 6.42
C LYS A 83 -0.69 17.58 7.50
N SER A 84 -1.01 16.53 8.26
CA SER A 84 -2.06 16.57 9.30
C SER A 84 -1.49 16.75 10.70
N VAL A 85 -0.43 16.03 11.04
CA VAL A 85 0.13 15.96 12.40
C VAL A 85 1.49 16.64 12.50
N GLY A 86 2.31 16.49 11.44
CA GLY A 86 3.66 17.05 11.39
C GLY A 86 4.55 16.31 10.40
N GLU A 87 5.51 17.03 9.88
CA GLU A 87 6.40 16.58 8.79
C GLU A 87 7.53 15.66 9.27
N THR A 88 7.71 15.52 10.59
CA THR A 88 8.69 14.63 11.20
C THR A 88 8.03 13.56 12.07
N SER A 89 8.68 12.42 12.20
CA SER A 89 8.30 11.37 13.15
C SER A 89 9.52 10.91 13.93
N THR A 90 9.42 10.91 15.25
CA THR A 90 10.48 10.41 16.13
C THR A 90 10.24 8.93 16.41
N ILE A 91 11.22 8.10 16.08
CA ILE A 91 11.21 6.68 16.40
C ILE A 91 12.32 6.33 17.39
N ARG A 92 12.07 5.33 18.24
CA ARG A 92 13.09 4.79 19.14
C ARG A 92 13.66 3.52 18.51
N VAL A 93 14.94 3.56 18.18
CA VAL A 93 15.69 2.44 17.61
C VAL A 93 16.56 1.83 18.70
N ARG A 94 16.54 0.50 18.83
CA ARG A 94 17.44 -0.22 19.72
C ARG A 94 18.80 -0.33 19.04
N CYS A 95 19.85 0.02 19.78
CA CYS A 95 21.23 -0.15 19.32
C CYS A 95 21.66 -1.59 19.59
N ASP A 96 22.28 -2.25 18.61
CA ASP A 96 22.69 -3.65 18.71
C ASP A 96 23.84 -3.86 19.74
N ASP A 97 24.66 -2.81 19.97
CA ASP A 97 25.90 -2.92 20.73
C ASP A 97 25.72 -2.90 22.26
N ASN A 98 24.66 -2.23 22.79
CA ASN A 98 24.61 -1.92 24.21
C ASN A 98 23.22 -1.90 24.84
N GLU A 99 22.21 -2.45 24.18
CA GLU A 99 20.80 -2.45 24.63
C GLU A 99 20.21 -1.04 24.90
N THR A 100 20.90 0.02 24.51
CA THR A 100 20.38 1.38 24.63
C THR A 100 19.44 1.71 23.48
N PHE A 101 18.59 2.72 23.70
CA PHE A 101 17.70 3.24 22.68
C PHE A 101 18.17 4.62 22.24
N ALA A 102 18.22 4.84 20.95
CA ALA A 102 18.41 6.15 20.36
C ALA A 102 17.07 6.66 19.79
N GLU A 103 16.84 7.95 19.92
CA GLU A 103 15.72 8.61 19.24
C GLU A 103 16.23 9.15 17.92
N VAL A 104 15.53 8.79 16.84
CA VAL A 104 15.85 9.24 15.48
C VAL A 104 14.65 9.96 14.92
N GLU A 105 14.86 11.17 14.45
CA GLU A 105 13.84 11.93 13.72
C GLU A 105 13.90 11.58 12.24
N ILE A 106 12.76 11.20 11.69
CA ILE A 106 12.60 10.86 10.26
C ILE A 106 11.75 11.95 9.62
N PRO A 107 12.28 12.70 8.66
CA PRO A 107 11.48 13.61 7.85
C PRO A 107 10.60 12.81 6.89
N LEU A 108 9.28 12.85 7.10
CA LEU A 108 8.32 12.03 6.37
C LEU A 108 8.23 12.42 4.89
N GLU A 109 8.62 13.64 4.54
CA GLU A 109 8.64 14.11 3.15
C GLU A 109 9.79 13.52 2.33
N GLU A 110 10.86 13.08 3.00
CA GLU A 110 12.01 12.46 2.34
C GLU A 110 11.82 10.95 2.09
N VAL A 111 10.82 10.35 2.73
CA VAL A 111 10.49 8.94 2.51
C VAL A 111 9.87 8.76 1.13
N ASN A 112 10.53 8.02 0.27
CA ASN A 112 10.07 7.73 -1.09
C ASN A 112 10.10 6.23 -1.37
N VAL A 113 9.28 5.81 -2.32
CA VAL A 113 9.33 4.44 -2.85
C VAL A 113 10.52 4.36 -3.79
N HIS A 114 11.43 3.43 -3.51
CA HIS A 114 12.56 3.14 -4.40
C HIS A 114 12.16 2.08 -5.40
N VAL A 115 12.29 2.40 -6.68
CA VAL A 115 12.07 1.45 -7.79
C VAL A 115 13.43 1.17 -8.42
N ASP A 116 13.81 -0.10 -8.49
CA ASP A 116 15.02 -0.54 -9.16
C ASP A 116 14.83 -0.38 -10.68
N GLU A 117 15.85 0.11 -11.38
CA GLU A 117 15.83 0.29 -12.85
C GLU A 117 15.66 -1.05 -13.59
N GLU A 118 16.13 -2.15 -13.00
CA GLU A 118 16.00 -3.50 -13.55
C GLU A 118 14.70 -4.20 -13.12
N HIS A 119 13.85 -3.52 -12.36
CA HIS A 119 12.60 -4.10 -11.88
C HIS A 119 11.70 -4.52 -13.06
N THR A 120 11.27 -5.77 -13.05
CA THR A 120 10.34 -6.30 -14.05
C THR A 120 9.28 -7.17 -13.39
N ASN A 121 8.06 -7.05 -13.88
CA ASN A 121 6.94 -7.92 -13.46
C ASN A 121 6.88 -9.25 -14.24
N LYS A 122 7.83 -9.48 -15.17
CA LYS A 122 7.88 -10.70 -16.00
C LYS A 122 9.02 -11.58 -15.53
N ILE A 123 8.66 -12.79 -15.10
CA ILE A 123 9.61 -13.79 -14.63
C ILE A 123 9.64 -14.95 -15.62
N ASP A 124 10.77 -15.21 -16.22
CA ASP A 124 10.99 -16.34 -17.12
C ASP A 124 11.27 -17.60 -16.28
N ILE A 125 10.33 -18.56 -16.25
CA ILE A 125 10.49 -19.84 -15.55
C ILE A 125 11.22 -20.86 -16.44
N THR A 126 10.84 -20.88 -17.71
CA THR A 126 11.46 -21.68 -18.75
C THR A 126 11.38 -20.94 -20.08
N ASP A 127 12.07 -21.43 -21.12
CA ASP A 127 12.01 -20.83 -22.47
C ASP A 127 10.58 -20.70 -23.04
N LYS A 128 9.62 -21.45 -22.46
CA LYS A 128 8.22 -21.49 -22.92
C LYS A 128 7.22 -20.94 -21.90
N ILE A 129 7.63 -20.74 -20.65
CA ILE A 129 6.72 -20.35 -19.57
C ILE A 129 7.23 -19.06 -18.94
N LYS A 130 6.40 -18.05 -19.01
CA LYS A 130 6.62 -16.76 -18.34
C LYS A 130 5.49 -16.53 -17.33
N VAL A 131 5.82 -16.00 -16.18
CA VAL A 131 4.85 -15.57 -15.16
C VAL A 131 4.86 -14.05 -15.13
N ILE A 132 3.67 -13.46 -15.13
CA ILE A 132 3.47 -12.04 -14.91
C ILE A 132 3.00 -11.87 -13.48
N MET A 133 3.72 -11.05 -12.73
CA MET A 133 3.41 -10.74 -11.33
C MET A 133 2.78 -9.36 -11.24
N ASP A 134 1.86 -9.20 -10.31
CA ASP A 134 1.31 -7.92 -9.87
C ASP A 134 1.77 -7.62 -8.44
N TYR A 135 1.59 -6.39 -7.98
CA TYR A 135 1.92 -6.02 -6.62
C TYR A 135 0.89 -6.58 -5.62
N PRO A 136 1.32 -6.92 -4.38
CA PRO A 136 0.40 -7.37 -3.35
C PRO A 136 -0.55 -6.24 -2.94
N LYS A 137 -1.82 -6.58 -2.79
CA LYS A 137 -2.84 -5.68 -2.24
C LYS A 137 -2.90 -5.79 -0.72
N VAL A 138 -3.41 -4.78 -0.06
CA VAL A 138 -3.45 -4.69 1.41
C VAL A 138 -4.19 -5.86 2.07
N ASP A 139 -5.29 -6.33 1.46
CA ASP A 139 -6.12 -7.40 2.05
C ASP A 139 -5.42 -8.76 2.08
N VAL A 140 -4.44 -8.96 1.20
CA VAL A 140 -3.66 -10.20 1.11
C VAL A 140 -2.45 -10.19 2.04
N SER A 141 -1.98 -9.01 2.40
CA SER A 141 -0.79 -8.84 3.25
C SER A 141 -1.08 -9.05 4.74
N LEU A 142 -2.32 -9.41 5.11
CA LEU A 142 -2.67 -9.76 6.48
C LEU A 142 -1.99 -11.07 6.90
N PRO A 143 -1.39 -11.12 8.11
CA PRO A 143 -0.80 -12.35 8.62
C PRO A 143 -1.88 -13.44 8.78
N GLY A 144 -1.65 -14.58 8.15
CA GLY A 144 -2.46 -15.78 8.35
C GLY A 144 -2.02 -16.56 9.60
N ASP A 145 -2.59 -17.74 9.81
CA ASP A 145 -2.31 -18.60 10.97
C ASP A 145 -0.87 -19.15 10.98
N SER A 146 -0.17 -19.15 9.83
CA SER A 146 1.24 -19.51 9.74
C SER A 146 1.98 -18.59 8.76
N GLU A 147 3.26 -18.31 9.04
CA GLU A 147 4.12 -17.48 8.18
C GLU A 147 4.24 -18.07 6.76
N VAL A 148 4.33 -19.39 6.66
CA VAL A 148 4.47 -20.10 5.37
C VAL A 148 3.21 -19.98 4.54
N GLU A 149 2.02 -20.16 5.14
CA GLU A 149 0.74 -20.01 4.43
C GLU A 149 0.50 -18.57 4.00
N SER A 150 0.83 -17.61 4.85
CA SER A 150 0.76 -16.19 4.52
C SER A 150 1.64 -15.85 3.33
N PHE A 151 2.89 -16.34 3.31
CA PHE A 151 3.81 -16.13 2.21
C PHE A 151 3.29 -16.69 0.88
N PHE A 152 2.81 -17.95 0.86
CA PHE A 152 2.24 -18.54 -0.35
C PHE A 152 0.96 -17.86 -0.79
N THR A 153 0.15 -17.38 0.13
CA THR A 153 -1.09 -16.64 -0.19
C THR A 153 -0.77 -15.31 -0.88
N VAL A 154 0.23 -14.58 -0.39
CA VAL A 154 0.70 -13.34 -1.02
C VAL A 154 1.23 -13.63 -2.43
N ILE A 155 2.15 -14.59 -2.59
CA ILE A 155 2.68 -14.94 -3.91
C ILE A 155 1.57 -15.33 -4.88
N LYS A 156 0.65 -16.20 -4.46
CA LYS A 156 -0.46 -16.65 -5.29
C LYS A 156 -1.36 -15.50 -5.75
N SER A 157 -1.60 -14.52 -4.89
CA SER A 157 -2.43 -13.36 -5.22
C SER A 157 -1.75 -12.40 -6.19
N CYS A 158 -0.42 -12.40 -6.23
CA CYS A 158 0.35 -11.56 -7.14
C CYS A 158 0.49 -12.17 -8.55
N ILE A 159 0.18 -13.46 -8.72
CA ILE A 159 0.30 -14.10 -10.04
C ILE A 159 -0.91 -13.69 -10.89
N TRP A 160 -0.65 -13.02 -12.01
CA TRP A 160 -1.69 -12.67 -12.97
C TRP A 160 -2.22 -13.92 -13.65
N PRO A 161 -3.54 -14.18 -13.66
CA PRO A 161 -4.12 -15.32 -14.37
C PRO A 161 -4.00 -15.10 -15.88
N VAL A 162 -2.96 -15.64 -16.50
CA VAL A 162 -2.81 -15.63 -17.96
C VAL A 162 -3.69 -16.72 -18.53
N SER A 163 -4.78 -16.37 -19.21
CA SER A 163 -5.52 -17.29 -20.05
C SER A 163 -4.69 -17.62 -21.28
N TYR A 164 -4.04 -18.80 -21.29
CA TYR A 164 -3.40 -19.32 -22.49
C TYR A 164 -4.47 -19.76 -23.48
N THR A 165 -4.83 -18.90 -24.43
CA THR A 165 -5.77 -19.24 -25.51
C THR A 165 -5.14 -20.03 -26.66
N HIS A 166 -3.86 -20.44 -26.58
CA HIS A 166 -3.19 -21.23 -27.60
C HIS A 166 -2.29 -22.32 -27.04
N LEU A 167 -2.88 -23.33 -26.38
CA LEU A 167 -2.34 -24.67 -26.36
C LEU A 167 -3.06 -25.47 -27.47
N THR A 168 -2.62 -25.32 -28.69
CA THR A 168 -2.89 -26.31 -29.72
C THR A 168 -2.06 -27.53 -29.37
N LEU A 169 -2.70 -28.52 -28.74
CA LEU A 169 -2.16 -29.86 -28.63
C LEU A 169 -1.91 -30.35 -30.06
N PRO A 170 -0.71 -30.89 -30.40
CA PRO A 170 -0.51 -31.51 -31.69
C PRO A 170 -1.45 -32.70 -31.77
N THR A 171 -2.44 -32.61 -32.65
CA THR A 171 -3.27 -33.75 -33.02
C THR A 171 -2.37 -34.82 -33.64
N ARG A 172 -2.15 -35.91 -32.89
CA ARG A 172 -1.47 -37.10 -33.38
C ARG A 172 -2.29 -37.62 -34.54
N ARG A 173 -1.86 -37.35 -35.80
CA ARG A 173 -2.37 -38.05 -36.98
C ARG A 173 -1.95 -39.50 -36.84
N GLY A 174 -2.91 -40.38 -36.58
CA GLY A 174 -2.73 -41.80 -36.78
C GLY A 174 -2.65 -42.10 -38.29
N GLY A 175 -1.61 -42.76 -38.67
CA GLY A 175 -1.52 -43.53 -39.90
C GLY A 175 -1.85 -44.98 -39.63
#